data_db989f49932fa8e4ef2166463b235dcd
#
_entry.id   db989f49932fa8e4ef2166463b235dcd
#
_cell.length_a   1.000
_cell.length_b   1.000
_cell.length_c   1.000
_cell.angle_alpha   90.00
_cell.angle_beta   90.00
_cell.angle_gamma   90.00
#
_symmetry.space_group_name_H-M   'P 1'
#
loop_
_entity.id
_entity.type
_entity.pdbx_description
1 polymer ?
#
loop_
_entity_poly.entity_id
_entity_poly.type
_entity_poly.pdbx_seq_one_letter_code
_entity_poly.pdbx_strand_id
1 'polypeptide(L)'
;IYTSPEISSLGRTERELTEAGVPYEVGHSTFRSLARAQITGQTVGMLKLLFHRETLQLLGIHCFGANASEIIHIGQAIMSQPGENNTLEYFVNSTFNYPTMAEAYRVAALNGLNRLF
;
A
#
# COMPACT_ATOMS: atom_id res chain seq x y z
N ILE A 1 11.24 24.92 -8.14
CA ILE A 1 9.87 24.92 -7.65
C ILE A 1 9.76 23.99 -6.46
N TYR A 2 9.22 24.51 -5.40
CA TYR A 2 9.03 23.73 -4.20
C TYR A 2 7.63 23.12 -4.20
N THR A 3 7.53 21.82 -3.97
CA THR A 3 6.25 21.16 -3.78
C THR A 3 6.32 20.29 -2.54
N SER A 4 5.31 20.39 -1.69
CA SER A 4 5.20 19.53 -0.53
C SER A 4 4.81 18.11 -0.97
N PRO A 5 5.29 17.06 -0.30
CA PRO A 5 4.81 15.72 -0.56
C PRO A 5 3.31 15.61 -0.33
N GLU A 6 2.64 14.84 -1.17
CA GLU A 6 1.22 14.57 -0.97
C GLU A 6 1.02 13.52 0.10
N ILE A 7 -0.11 13.60 0.79
CA ILE A 7 -0.55 12.58 1.73
C ILE A 7 -1.94 12.15 1.28
N SER A 8 -2.09 10.86 1.03
CA SER A 8 -3.38 10.27 0.63
C SER A 8 -3.69 9.08 1.50
N SER A 9 -4.94 8.95 1.91
CA SER A 9 -5.37 7.88 2.79
C SER A 9 -6.70 7.33 2.33
N LEU A 10 -6.88 6.03 2.53
CA LEU A 10 -8.10 5.32 2.20
C LEU A 10 -8.34 4.25 3.25
N GLY A 11 -9.59 4.12 3.69
CA GLY A 11 -9.96 3.12 4.68
C GLY A 11 -9.55 3.51 6.09
N ARG A 12 -9.29 2.49 6.93
CA ARG A 12 -9.08 2.68 8.35
C ARG A 12 -7.61 2.89 8.71
N THR A 13 -7.40 3.55 9.84
CA THR A 13 -6.06 3.74 10.40
C THR A 13 -5.75 2.61 11.38
N GLU A 14 -4.47 2.48 11.74
CA GLU A 14 -4.06 1.51 12.77
C GLU A 14 -4.80 1.77 14.09
N ARG A 15 -4.95 3.03 14.45
CA ARG A 15 -5.63 3.40 15.68
C ARG A 15 -7.08 2.92 15.68
N GLU A 16 -7.79 3.14 14.57
CA GLU A 16 -9.18 2.71 14.44
C GLU A 16 -9.31 1.19 14.52
N LEU A 17 -8.40 0.47 13.88
CA LEU A 17 -8.42 -0.99 13.89
C LEU A 17 -8.12 -1.54 15.29
N THR A 18 -7.17 -0.92 15.99
CA THR A 18 -6.83 -1.31 17.37
C THR A 18 -8.01 -1.07 18.30
N GLU A 19 -8.65 0.09 18.20
CA GLU A 19 -9.80 0.42 19.03
C GLU A 19 -10.99 -0.49 18.77
N ALA A 20 -11.17 -0.94 17.53
CA ALA A 20 -12.25 -1.85 17.15
C ALA A 20 -11.95 -3.31 17.45
N GLY A 21 -10.73 -3.62 17.89
CA GLY A 21 -10.34 -5.00 18.19
C GLY A 21 -10.16 -5.86 16.96
N VAL A 22 -9.92 -5.26 15.79
CA VAL A 22 -9.71 -5.99 14.55
C VAL A 22 -8.26 -6.51 14.50
N PRO A 23 -8.05 -7.81 14.28
CA PRO A 23 -6.68 -8.33 14.15
C PRO A 23 -6.12 -7.91 12.79
N TYR A 24 -5.11 -7.05 12.80
CA TYR A 24 -4.52 -6.51 11.58
C TYR A 24 -3.00 -6.64 11.60
N GLU A 25 -2.41 -6.49 10.43
CA GLU A 25 -0.97 -6.40 10.26
C GLU A 25 -0.67 -5.29 9.26
N VAL A 26 0.57 -4.82 9.27
CA VAL A 26 1.03 -3.71 8.45
C VAL A 26 2.11 -4.17 7.49
N GLY A 27 1.95 -3.82 6.21
CA GLY A 27 3.02 -3.96 5.25
C GLY A 27 3.35 -2.59 4.68
N HIS A 28 4.62 -2.32 4.46
CA HIS A 28 4.99 -1.02 3.90
C HIS A 28 6.16 -1.16 2.93
N SER A 29 6.28 -0.16 2.06
CA SER A 29 7.45 -0.01 1.20
C SER A 29 7.86 1.46 1.19
N THR A 30 9.17 1.69 1.15
CA THR A 30 9.68 3.04 0.98
C THR A 30 9.97 3.27 -0.49
N PHE A 31 9.75 4.49 -0.97
CA PHE A 31 9.98 4.79 -2.38
C PHE A 31 11.46 4.70 -2.75
N ARG A 32 12.34 4.87 -1.76
CA ARG A 32 13.77 4.77 -1.99
C ARG A 32 14.18 3.43 -2.63
N SER A 33 13.48 2.36 -2.31
CA SER A 33 13.81 1.02 -2.81
C SER A 33 13.18 0.70 -4.17
N LEU A 34 12.35 1.59 -4.72
CA LEU A 34 11.63 1.32 -5.97
C LEU A 34 12.41 1.83 -7.17
N ALA A 35 12.46 1.02 -8.23
CA ALA A 35 13.18 1.38 -9.45
C ALA A 35 12.62 2.67 -10.08
N ARG A 36 11.29 2.81 -10.14
CA ARG A 36 10.66 3.99 -10.72
C ARG A 36 11.05 5.26 -9.97
N ALA A 37 11.05 5.21 -8.64
CA ALA A 37 11.40 6.36 -7.82
C ALA A 37 12.86 6.76 -8.03
N GLN A 38 13.75 5.78 -8.17
CA GLN A 38 15.16 6.04 -8.42
C GLN A 38 15.38 6.67 -9.79
N ILE A 39 14.65 6.21 -10.80
CA ILE A 39 14.74 6.75 -12.16
C ILE A 39 14.30 8.22 -12.18
N THR A 40 13.23 8.55 -11.49
CA THR A 40 12.68 9.90 -11.49
C THR A 40 13.28 10.80 -10.43
N GLY A 41 14.06 10.26 -9.50
CA GLY A 41 14.60 11.02 -8.38
C GLY A 41 13.61 11.26 -7.24
N GLN A 42 12.42 10.69 -7.31
CA GLN A 42 11.37 10.89 -6.31
C GLN A 42 11.42 9.78 -5.26
N THR A 43 12.46 9.81 -4.43
CA THR A 43 12.72 8.74 -3.47
C THR A 43 12.14 8.99 -2.08
N VAL A 44 11.58 10.17 -1.82
CA VAL A 44 10.97 10.48 -0.53
C VAL A 44 9.52 10.00 -0.51
N GLY A 45 9.18 9.18 0.45
CA GLY A 45 7.80 8.72 0.61
C GLY A 45 7.70 7.24 0.93
N MET A 46 6.48 6.82 1.22
CA MET A 46 6.20 5.41 1.51
C MET A 46 4.74 5.07 1.25
N LEU A 47 4.50 3.79 1.07
CA LEU A 47 3.16 3.21 1.00
C LEU A 47 3.00 2.25 2.18
N LYS A 48 1.88 2.37 2.89
CA LYS A 48 1.54 1.49 4.01
C LYS A 48 0.20 0.83 3.73
N LEU A 49 0.18 -0.49 3.84
CA LEU A 49 -1.03 -1.30 3.70
C LEU A 49 -1.41 -1.88 5.05
N LEU A 50 -2.67 -1.76 5.41
CA LEU A 50 -3.22 -2.42 6.60
C LEU A 50 -4.15 -3.53 6.12
N PHE A 51 -3.96 -4.73 6.62
CA PHE A 51 -4.75 -5.88 6.18
C PHE A 51 -5.09 -6.78 7.36
N HIS A 52 -6.16 -7.55 7.19
CA HIS A 52 -6.62 -8.49 8.21
C HIS A 52 -5.64 -9.66 8.30
N ARG A 53 -5.26 -10.02 9.54
CA ARG A 53 -4.25 -11.08 9.74
C ARG A 53 -4.69 -12.45 9.25
N GLU A 54 -5.99 -12.72 9.26
CA GLU A 54 -6.51 -14.04 8.90
C GLU A 54 -6.99 -14.09 7.45
N THR A 55 -7.79 -13.11 7.01
CA THR A 55 -8.39 -13.11 5.69
C THR A 55 -7.53 -12.44 4.63
N LEU A 56 -6.54 -11.65 5.05
CA LEU A 56 -5.69 -10.83 4.20
C LEU A 56 -6.45 -9.71 3.49
N GLN A 57 -7.69 -9.45 3.92
CA GLN A 57 -8.49 -8.38 3.34
C GLN A 57 -7.85 -7.01 3.61
N LEU A 58 -7.83 -6.15 2.60
CA LEU A 58 -7.32 -4.79 2.75
C LEU A 58 -8.26 -3.97 3.61
N LEU A 59 -7.72 -3.32 4.63
CA LEU A 59 -8.47 -2.52 5.59
C LEU A 59 -8.14 -1.04 5.49
N GLY A 60 -6.94 -0.70 5.06
CA GLY A 60 -6.54 0.68 4.91
C GLY A 60 -5.31 0.81 4.04
N ILE A 61 -5.21 1.94 3.35
CA ILE A 61 -4.07 2.25 2.48
C ILE A 61 -3.69 3.69 2.76
N HIS A 62 -2.42 3.91 3.09
CA HIS A 62 -1.92 5.24 3.39
C HIS A 62 -0.64 5.47 2.61
N CYS A 63 -0.61 6.55 1.86
CA CYS A 63 0.51 6.86 1.00
C CYS A 63 0.98 8.28 1.22
N PHE A 64 2.29 8.47 1.23
CA PHE A 64 2.92 9.76 1.42
C PHE A 64 4.04 9.87 0.39
N GLY A 65 4.14 11.02 -0.26
CA GLY A 65 5.16 11.27 -1.25
C GLY A 65 4.62 11.87 -2.53
N ALA A 66 5.49 12.06 -3.52
CA ALA A 66 5.06 12.57 -4.82
C ALA A 66 4.10 11.56 -5.48
N ASN A 67 3.04 12.09 -6.09
CA ASN A 67 2.02 11.29 -6.78
C ASN A 67 1.24 10.33 -5.87
N ALA A 68 1.17 10.62 -4.57
CA ALA A 68 0.45 9.76 -3.63
C ALA A 68 -1.01 9.57 -4.04
N SER A 69 -1.67 10.63 -4.54
CA SER A 69 -3.06 10.53 -4.95
C SER A 69 -3.26 9.56 -6.12
N GLU A 70 -2.31 9.50 -7.05
CA GLU A 70 -2.39 8.55 -8.17
C GLU A 70 -2.12 7.13 -7.70
N ILE A 71 -1.15 6.97 -6.81
CA ILE A 71 -0.78 5.66 -6.29
C ILE A 71 -1.94 5.04 -5.52
N ILE A 72 -2.66 5.84 -4.74
CA ILE A 72 -3.75 5.32 -3.92
C ILE A 72 -4.94 4.83 -4.75
N HIS A 73 -5.10 5.31 -5.98
CA HIS A 73 -6.19 4.86 -6.85
C HIS A 73 -6.09 3.36 -7.17
N ILE A 74 -4.89 2.82 -7.24
CA ILE A 74 -4.69 1.39 -7.48
C ILE A 74 -5.31 0.59 -6.34
N GLY A 75 -4.98 0.98 -5.10
CA GLY A 75 -5.53 0.32 -3.92
C GLY A 75 -7.04 0.51 -3.80
N GLN A 76 -7.55 1.67 -4.19
CA GLN A 76 -8.97 1.95 -4.15
C GLN A 76 -9.75 0.97 -5.03
N ALA A 77 -9.23 0.70 -6.23
CA ALA A 77 -9.86 -0.24 -7.14
C ALA A 77 -9.95 -1.64 -6.54
N ILE A 78 -8.91 -2.06 -5.81
CA ILE A 78 -8.88 -3.38 -5.18
C ILE A 78 -9.78 -3.40 -3.94
N MET A 79 -9.75 -2.36 -3.12
CA MET A 79 -10.59 -2.30 -1.92
C MET A 79 -12.08 -2.26 -2.25
N SER A 80 -12.44 -1.81 -3.46
CA SER A 80 -13.84 -1.76 -3.89
C SER A 80 -14.36 -3.12 -4.34
N GLN A 81 -13.48 -4.11 -4.52
CA GLN A 81 -13.90 -5.42 -4.97
C GLN A 81 -14.60 -6.16 -3.83
N PRO A 82 -15.68 -6.91 -4.13
CA PRO A 82 -16.36 -7.67 -3.10
C PRO A 82 -15.62 -8.95 -2.73
N GLY A 83 -15.75 -9.34 -1.47
CA GLY A 83 -15.30 -10.64 -0.98
C GLY A 83 -13.83 -10.92 -1.17
N GLU A 84 -13.53 -12.07 -1.72
CA GLU A 84 -12.16 -12.58 -1.83
C GLU A 84 -11.25 -11.78 -2.73
N ASN A 85 -11.81 -10.95 -3.61
CA ASN A 85 -11.01 -10.15 -4.53
C ASN A 85 -10.35 -8.95 -3.86
N ASN A 86 -10.81 -8.57 -2.67
CA ASN A 86 -10.24 -7.48 -1.90
C ASN A 86 -9.21 -8.03 -0.93
N THR A 87 -8.09 -8.54 -1.44
CA THR A 87 -7.08 -9.13 -0.58
C THR A 87 -5.68 -8.66 -0.97
N LEU A 88 -4.79 -8.79 0.03
CA LEU A 88 -3.37 -8.50 -0.14
C LEU A 88 -2.72 -9.37 -1.22
N GLU A 89 -3.20 -10.59 -1.37
CA GLU A 89 -2.65 -11.52 -2.34
C GLU A 89 -2.75 -11.03 -3.79
N TYR A 90 -3.72 -10.17 -4.07
CA TYR A 90 -3.84 -9.59 -5.41
C TYR A 90 -2.55 -8.89 -5.82
N PHE A 91 -1.94 -8.14 -4.91
CA PHE A 91 -0.74 -7.39 -5.23
C PHE A 91 0.48 -8.28 -5.41
N VAL A 92 0.51 -9.42 -4.72
CA VAL A 92 1.61 -10.36 -4.83
C VAL A 92 1.54 -11.15 -6.13
N ASN A 93 0.32 -11.55 -6.52
CA ASN A 93 0.12 -12.43 -7.65
C ASN A 93 -0.06 -11.72 -8.98
N SER A 94 -0.36 -10.42 -8.95
CA SER A 94 -0.57 -9.64 -10.17
C SER A 94 0.76 -9.16 -10.74
N THR A 95 0.80 -9.02 -12.08
CA THR A 95 1.96 -8.47 -12.77
C THR A 95 1.70 -7.01 -13.09
N PHE A 96 2.56 -6.14 -12.56
CA PHE A 96 2.49 -4.71 -12.86
C PHE A 96 3.54 -4.35 -13.90
N ASN A 97 3.28 -3.29 -14.66
CA ASN A 97 4.28 -2.73 -15.56
C ASN A 97 5.48 -2.22 -14.76
N TYR A 98 6.65 -2.68 -15.10
CA TYR A 98 7.89 -2.30 -14.43
C TYR A 98 8.70 -1.39 -15.37
N PRO A 99 9.33 -0.31 -14.87
CA PRO A 99 9.28 0.19 -13.50
C PRO A 99 8.13 1.20 -13.30
N THR A 100 7.26 0.93 -12.38
CA THR A 100 6.18 1.86 -12.03
C THR A 100 6.05 1.98 -10.51
N MET A 101 5.39 3.05 -10.06
CA MET A 101 5.12 3.21 -8.63
C MET A 101 4.10 2.19 -8.12
N ALA A 102 3.37 1.54 -9.02
CA ALA A 102 2.46 0.46 -8.65
C ALA A 102 3.20 -0.71 -7.99
N GLU A 103 4.49 -0.90 -8.28
CA GLU A 103 5.28 -1.93 -7.62
C GLU A 103 5.39 -1.69 -6.12
N ALA A 104 5.16 -0.47 -5.65
CA ALA A 104 5.13 -0.18 -4.22
C ALA A 104 4.13 -1.09 -3.50
N TYR A 105 2.99 -1.37 -4.14
CA TYR A 105 1.98 -2.26 -3.58
C TYR A 105 2.50 -3.68 -3.40
N ARG A 106 3.21 -4.18 -4.40
CA ARG A 106 3.77 -5.53 -4.33
C ARG A 106 4.80 -5.63 -3.22
N VAL A 107 5.70 -4.66 -3.14
CA VAL A 107 6.73 -4.65 -2.10
C VAL A 107 6.10 -4.55 -0.72
N ALA A 108 5.11 -3.67 -0.56
CA ALA A 108 4.41 -3.52 0.72
C ALA A 108 3.66 -4.79 1.10
N ALA A 109 3.02 -5.45 0.11
CA ALA A 109 2.29 -6.69 0.35
C ALA A 109 3.23 -7.80 0.81
N LEU A 110 4.37 -7.96 0.14
CA LEU A 110 5.37 -8.96 0.53
C LEU A 110 5.94 -8.66 1.91
N ASN A 111 6.19 -7.39 2.20
CA ASN A 111 6.68 -6.98 3.52
C ASN A 111 5.67 -7.36 4.61
N GLY A 112 4.38 -7.11 4.35
CA GLY A 112 3.34 -7.44 5.31
C GLY A 112 3.18 -8.94 5.51
N LEU A 113 3.22 -9.72 4.43
CA LEU A 113 3.12 -11.18 4.53
C LEU A 113 4.27 -11.77 5.32
N ASN A 114 5.49 -11.22 5.14
CA ASN A 114 6.65 -11.69 5.89
C ASN A 114 6.51 -11.47 7.39
N ARG A 115 5.69 -10.52 7.82
CA ARG A 115 5.45 -10.27 9.24
C ARG A 115 4.52 -11.30 9.89
N LEU A 116 3.77 -12.05 9.08
CA LEU A 116 2.86 -13.08 9.59
C LEU A 116 3.58 -14.41 9.86
N PHE A 117 4.75 -14.59 9.28
CA PHE A 117 5.46 -15.88 9.34
C PHE A 117 6.83 -15.78 10.00
#